data_77ab30f44ceb7f74bf39e89ebafe2330
#
_entry.id   77ab30f44ceb7f74bf39e89ebafe2330
#
_cell.length_a   1.000
_cell.length_b   1.000
_cell.length_c   1.000
_cell.angle_alpha   90.00
_cell.angle_beta   90.00
_cell.angle_gamma   90.00
#
_symmetry.space_group_name_H-M   'P 1'
#
loop_
_entity.id
_entity.type
_entity.pdbx_description
1 polymer ?
#
loop_
_entity_poly.entity_id
_entity_poly.type
_entity_poly.pdbx_seq_one_letter_code
_entity_poly.pdbx_strand_id
1 'polypeptide(L)'
;TISGELLDSLTHEGEPFATIRVYKGRKSEKPVAMSVTGQDGKFAQKVTGQGSYLISFSSMGRKEIVRKIQLTAAGGTISLGQLLVQDDAKQLKGVEVVAQKPLVKMETDKMSYDVQADNDAKTNTVLDMLRKVPMVTVDGQDNITVNGQSSFKVYVDGKPNVMFSANPSQIFKSMPASAVKSIEVVTNPGAKYDAEGVGGVLNIVMNHADGQGKVKMNGYNGNVSLTASSKGWRTSGFLSGQQGKLTYSANVMYSKALINGTVTEINRTSADGSRMDYWQEGHTRIPFTMNSISLGYELDSMSNIGASVGLTSFSMKNDGHPLTRFSGGPYGAAGFSYGNEMTMENTNTSFNGSVDYQRFFNIERTSSLMLSYLFTTSPAENDNRRVYDPIPGNVTIPLHDLYSEAKTRGTEHTVQADFTTPLGKGQTLNAG
;
A
#
# COMPACT_ATOMS: atom_id res chain seq x y z
N THR A 1 -15.98 -14.18 -13.91
CA THR A 1 -16.53 -14.16 -12.54
C THR A 1 -16.56 -15.57 -11.98
N ILE A 2 -16.22 -15.72 -10.69
CA ILE A 2 -16.30 -16.99 -9.96
C ILE A 2 -17.42 -16.81 -8.95
N SER A 3 -18.41 -17.71 -8.96
CA SER A 3 -19.56 -17.64 -8.08
C SER A 3 -19.86 -18.98 -7.41
N GLY A 4 -20.60 -18.95 -6.34
CA GLY A 4 -21.02 -20.13 -5.58
C GLY A 4 -21.71 -19.73 -4.28
N GLU A 5 -21.93 -20.72 -3.45
CA GLU A 5 -22.61 -20.59 -2.18
C GLU A 5 -21.87 -21.40 -1.12
N LEU A 6 -21.61 -20.79 0.03
CA LEU A 6 -20.98 -21.42 1.19
C LEU A 6 -22.09 -21.75 2.21
N LEU A 7 -22.21 -23.02 2.57
CA LEU A 7 -23.24 -23.49 3.48
C LEU A 7 -22.60 -24.21 4.68
N ASP A 8 -23.20 -24.06 5.84
CA ASP A 8 -22.89 -24.89 6.98
C ASP A 8 -23.22 -26.36 6.69
N SER A 9 -22.29 -27.27 7.01
CA SER A 9 -22.45 -28.71 6.70
C SER A 9 -23.52 -29.41 7.53
N LEU A 10 -23.99 -28.84 8.65
CA LEU A 10 -24.96 -29.40 9.55
C LEU A 10 -26.34 -28.76 9.37
N THR A 11 -26.40 -27.44 9.30
CA THR A 11 -27.67 -26.71 9.22
C THR A 11 -28.12 -26.46 7.78
N HIS A 12 -27.20 -26.54 6.80
CA HIS A 12 -27.39 -26.14 5.40
C HIS A 12 -27.81 -24.69 5.20
N GLU A 13 -27.61 -23.86 6.24
CA GLU A 13 -27.79 -22.41 6.13
C GLU A 13 -26.55 -21.77 5.51
N GLY A 14 -26.73 -20.58 4.88
CA GLY A 14 -25.64 -19.83 4.27
C GLY A 14 -24.59 -19.39 5.31
N GLU A 15 -23.31 -19.65 5.05
CA GLU A 15 -22.23 -19.17 5.90
C GLU A 15 -21.94 -17.68 5.59
N PRO A 16 -22.34 -16.75 6.48
CA PRO A 16 -22.24 -15.33 6.20
C PRO A 16 -20.81 -14.82 6.43
N PHE A 17 -20.40 -13.83 5.63
CA PHE A 17 -19.16 -13.06 5.78
C PHE A 17 -17.87 -13.88 5.82
N ALA A 18 -17.89 -15.11 5.27
CA ALA A 18 -16.69 -15.89 5.08
C ALA A 18 -15.73 -15.17 4.11
N THR A 19 -14.49 -15.03 4.47
CA THR A 19 -13.49 -14.37 3.64
C THR A 19 -13.05 -15.27 2.50
N ILE A 20 -13.09 -14.73 1.27
CA ILE A 20 -12.69 -15.40 0.03
C ILE A 20 -11.40 -14.73 -0.45
N ARG A 21 -10.34 -15.52 -0.61
CA ARG A 21 -9.04 -15.05 -1.14
C ARG A 21 -8.72 -15.83 -2.40
N VAL A 22 -8.34 -15.11 -3.46
CA VAL A 22 -7.96 -15.70 -4.74
C VAL A 22 -6.46 -15.47 -4.96
N TYR A 23 -5.74 -16.53 -5.25
CA TYR A 23 -4.31 -16.51 -5.54
C TYR A 23 -4.03 -17.01 -6.94
N LYS A 24 -3.01 -16.48 -7.60
CA LYS A 24 -2.57 -16.95 -8.91
C LYS A 24 -1.55 -18.08 -8.74
N GLY A 25 -1.88 -19.27 -9.23
CA GLY A 25 -1.04 -20.47 -9.20
C GLY A 25 -1.02 -21.17 -7.85
N ARG A 26 -0.42 -20.59 -6.82
CA ARG A 26 -0.28 -21.17 -5.48
C ARG A 26 -0.68 -20.16 -4.39
N LYS A 27 -1.00 -20.65 -3.20
CA LYS A 27 -1.25 -19.80 -2.04
C LYS A 27 0.02 -19.00 -1.73
N SER A 28 -0.09 -17.68 -1.76
CA SER A 28 1.00 -16.73 -1.53
C SER A 28 0.56 -15.70 -0.49
N GLU A 29 1.48 -14.86 -0.05
CA GLU A 29 1.19 -13.85 0.96
C GLU A 29 0.21 -12.77 0.48
N LYS A 30 0.16 -12.52 -0.86
CA LYS A 30 -0.73 -11.51 -1.44
C LYS A 30 -1.75 -12.16 -2.36
N PRO A 31 -3.06 -12.16 -2.00
CA PRO A 31 -4.13 -12.56 -2.90
C PRO A 31 -4.28 -11.55 -4.05
N VAL A 32 -4.63 -12.03 -5.24
CA VAL A 32 -4.91 -11.17 -6.41
C VAL A 32 -6.33 -10.59 -6.38
N ALA A 33 -7.22 -11.16 -5.57
CA ALA A 33 -8.55 -10.64 -5.31
C ALA A 33 -9.07 -11.15 -3.96
N MET A 34 -9.90 -10.34 -3.30
CA MET A 34 -10.57 -10.66 -2.04
C MET A 34 -12.02 -10.19 -2.06
N SER A 35 -12.88 -10.95 -1.37
CA SER A 35 -14.26 -10.59 -1.08
C SER A 35 -14.78 -11.38 0.11
N VAL A 36 -16.04 -11.20 0.45
CA VAL A 36 -16.75 -11.96 1.50
C VAL A 36 -18.05 -12.52 0.94
N THR A 37 -18.58 -13.58 1.57
CA THR A 37 -19.93 -14.09 1.28
C THR A 37 -21.00 -13.12 1.80
N GLY A 38 -22.14 -13.08 1.12
CA GLY A 38 -23.34 -12.38 1.62
C GLY A 38 -23.94 -13.04 2.86
N GLN A 39 -25.01 -12.46 3.39
CA GLN A 39 -25.76 -13.05 4.52
C GLN A 39 -26.33 -14.43 4.21
N ASP A 40 -26.62 -14.68 2.94
CA ASP A 40 -27.14 -15.95 2.42
C ASP A 40 -26.03 -16.94 2.03
N GLY A 41 -24.77 -16.65 2.34
CA GLY A 41 -23.62 -17.47 1.98
C GLY A 41 -23.18 -17.38 0.51
N LYS A 42 -23.89 -16.62 -0.35
CA LYS A 42 -23.54 -16.49 -1.76
C LYS A 42 -22.38 -15.54 -1.99
N PHE A 43 -21.63 -15.82 -3.05
CA PHE A 43 -20.52 -14.96 -3.46
C PHE A 43 -20.38 -14.88 -4.98
N ALA A 44 -19.83 -13.76 -5.45
CA ALA A 44 -19.44 -13.54 -6.83
C ALA A 44 -18.15 -12.70 -6.88
N GLN A 45 -17.03 -13.34 -7.19
CA GLN A 45 -15.71 -12.71 -7.24
C GLN A 45 -15.26 -12.52 -8.68
N LYS A 46 -14.98 -11.27 -9.07
CA LYS A 46 -14.36 -10.97 -10.36
C LYS A 46 -12.84 -11.21 -10.25
N VAL A 47 -12.31 -11.91 -11.25
CA VAL A 47 -10.86 -12.16 -11.40
C VAL A 47 -10.48 -11.84 -12.84
N THR A 48 -9.39 -11.12 -13.04
CA THR A 48 -8.89 -10.74 -14.37
C THR A 48 -7.71 -11.61 -14.78
N GLY A 49 -7.72 -12.05 -16.04
CA GLY A 49 -6.65 -12.86 -16.65
C GLY A 49 -6.96 -14.36 -16.69
N GLN A 50 -6.27 -15.04 -17.60
CA GLN A 50 -6.34 -16.49 -17.77
C GLN A 50 -5.27 -17.17 -16.88
N GLY A 51 -5.49 -18.43 -16.56
CA GLY A 51 -4.53 -19.25 -15.83
C GLY A 51 -5.13 -20.05 -14.68
N SER A 52 -4.26 -20.72 -13.94
CA SER A 52 -4.63 -21.47 -12.73
C SER A 52 -4.75 -20.52 -11.54
N TYR A 53 -5.83 -20.65 -10.81
CA TYR A 53 -6.07 -19.92 -9.57
C TYR A 53 -6.39 -20.88 -8.43
N LEU A 54 -6.01 -20.45 -7.23
CA LEU A 54 -6.34 -21.13 -5.99
C LEU A 54 -7.23 -20.20 -5.18
N ILE A 55 -8.40 -20.67 -4.80
CA ILE A 55 -9.37 -19.91 -3.99
C ILE A 55 -9.42 -20.55 -2.62
N SER A 56 -9.26 -19.75 -1.58
CA SER A 56 -9.47 -20.17 -0.20
C SER A 56 -10.66 -19.44 0.40
N PHE A 57 -11.45 -20.19 1.15
CA PHE A 57 -12.60 -19.74 1.91
C PHE A 57 -12.31 -19.96 3.38
N SER A 58 -12.34 -18.90 4.17
CA SER A 58 -12.09 -18.95 5.60
C SER A 58 -13.17 -18.21 6.37
N SER A 59 -13.74 -18.87 7.36
CA SER A 59 -14.69 -18.31 8.32
C SER A 59 -14.24 -18.66 9.73
N MET A 60 -14.62 -17.86 10.70
CA MET A 60 -14.20 -18.04 12.10
C MET A 60 -14.78 -19.33 12.69
N GLY A 61 -13.90 -20.13 13.31
CA GLY A 61 -14.28 -21.41 13.88
C GLY A 61 -14.56 -22.51 12.87
N ARG A 62 -14.33 -22.26 11.57
CA ARG A 62 -14.56 -23.20 10.48
C ARG A 62 -13.26 -23.66 9.82
N LYS A 63 -13.26 -24.87 9.34
CA LYS A 63 -12.15 -25.42 8.56
C LYS A 63 -12.02 -24.71 7.22
N GLU A 64 -10.81 -24.22 6.90
CA GLU A 64 -10.54 -23.55 5.63
C GLU A 64 -10.81 -24.50 4.44
N ILE A 65 -11.55 -24.03 3.44
CA ILE A 65 -11.78 -24.74 2.18
C ILE A 65 -10.88 -24.12 1.13
N VAL A 66 -10.16 -24.98 0.39
CA VAL A 66 -9.29 -24.54 -0.72
C VAL A 66 -9.74 -25.26 -2.00
N ARG A 67 -9.88 -24.50 -3.11
CA ARG A 67 -10.24 -25.02 -4.44
C ARG A 67 -9.27 -24.50 -5.50
N LYS A 68 -8.88 -25.38 -6.39
CA LYS A 68 -8.11 -25.03 -7.60
C LYS A 68 -9.06 -24.86 -8.76
N ILE A 69 -8.90 -23.81 -9.54
CA ILE A 69 -9.69 -23.55 -10.76
C ILE A 69 -8.77 -23.13 -11.89
N GLN A 70 -9.21 -23.40 -13.11
CA GLN A 70 -8.54 -22.99 -14.34
C GLN A 70 -9.46 -22.03 -15.12
N LEU A 71 -9.00 -20.79 -15.31
CA LEU A 71 -9.67 -19.81 -16.16
C LEU A 71 -9.11 -19.90 -17.59
N THR A 72 -9.91 -20.44 -18.51
CA THR A 72 -9.48 -20.70 -19.91
C THR A 72 -9.89 -19.61 -20.89
N ALA A 73 -10.90 -18.79 -20.57
CA ALA A 73 -11.38 -17.71 -21.41
C ALA A 73 -11.59 -16.41 -20.64
N ALA A 74 -11.33 -15.27 -21.29
CA ALA A 74 -11.69 -13.97 -20.76
C ALA A 74 -13.21 -13.78 -20.79
N GLY A 75 -13.81 -13.35 -19.65
CA GLY A 75 -15.23 -13.02 -19.56
C GLY A 75 -16.17 -14.16 -19.14
N GLY A 76 -15.68 -15.38 -18.91
CA GLY A 76 -16.49 -16.51 -18.46
C GLY A 76 -16.92 -16.43 -16.98
N THR A 77 -18.02 -17.12 -16.66
CA THR A 77 -18.45 -17.36 -15.27
C THR A 77 -18.20 -18.82 -14.93
N ILE A 78 -17.49 -19.07 -13.81
CA ILE A 78 -17.30 -20.40 -13.23
C ILE A 78 -18.15 -20.46 -11.96
N SER A 79 -19.09 -21.42 -11.91
CA SER A 79 -19.84 -21.74 -10.70
C SER A 79 -19.11 -22.84 -9.93
N LEU A 80 -18.82 -22.61 -8.65
CA LEU A 80 -18.28 -23.61 -7.74
C LEU A 80 -19.37 -24.42 -7.04
N GLY A 81 -20.66 -24.11 -7.33
CA GLY A 81 -21.80 -24.75 -6.68
C GLY A 81 -21.85 -24.46 -5.18
N GLN A 82 -22.37 -25.44 -4.44
CA GLN A 82 -22.46 -25.38 -2.98
C GLN A 82 -21.21 -25.96 -2.35
N LEU A 83 -20.61 -25.21 -1.44
CA LEU A 83 -19.43 -25.59 -0.67
C LEU A 83 -19.82 -25.72 0.81
N LEU A 84 -19.65 -26.92 1.38
CA LEU A 84 -20.01 -27.19 2.77
C LEU A 84 -18.83 -26.91 3.68
N VAL A 85 -18.98 -25.98 4.61
CA VAL A 85 -17.99 -25.70 5.67
C VAL A 85 -18.27 -26.54 6.91
N GLN A 86 -17.22 -27.08 7.49
CA GLN A 86 -17.24 -27.89 8.70
C GLN A 86 -16.60 -27.12 9.84
N ASP A 87 -17.03 -27.40 11.07
CA ASP A 87 -16.40 -26.90 12.27
C ASP A 87 -14.94 -27.40 12.36
N ASP A 88 -14.03 -26.55 12.82
CA ASP A 88 -12.68 -26.98 13.13
C ASP A 88 -12.71 -27.77 14.45
N ALA A 89 -12.58 -29.08 14.38
CA ALA A 89 -12.75 -30.05 15.48
C ALA A 89 -11.78 -29.88 16.66
N LYS A 90 -11.02 -28.79 16.73
CA LYS A 90 -10.18 -28.42 17.88
C LYS A 90 -10.92 -27.66 18.96
N GLN A 91 -12.21 -27.41 18.85
CA GLN A 91 -12.99 -26.78 19.91
C GLN A 91 -13.41 -27.80 20.98
N LEU A 92 -12.91 -27.61 22.19
CA LEU A 92 -13.23 -28.38 23.40
C LEU A 92 -14.76 -28.39 23.62
N LYS A 93 -15.32 -29.58 23.84
CA LYS A 93 -16.73 -29.79 24.23
C LYS A 93 -17.05 -29.02 25.51
N GLY A 94 -18.03 -28.17 25.45
CA GLY A 94 -18.71 -27.61 26.58
C GLY A 94 -18.92 -26.11 26.53
N VAL A 95 -19.91 -25.65 25.75
CA VAL A 95 -20.50 -24.32 25.96
C VAL A 95 -22.01 -24.41 25.69
N GLU A 96 -22.75 -23.97 26.71
CA GLU A 96 -24.15 -23.61 26.63
C GLU A 96 -24.43 -22.73 25.42
N VAL A 97 -25.44 -23.06 24.63
CA VAL A 97 -25.83 -22.27 23.46
C VAL A 97 -26.50 -20.98 23.94
N VAL A 98 -25.68 -19.99 24.23
CA VAL A 98 -26.11 -18.61 24.23
C VAL A 98 -25.99 -18.14 22.79
N ALA A 99 -27.08 -17.68 22.18
CA ALA A 99 -27.06 -17.09 20.84
C ALA A 99 -26.01 -15.98 20.79
N GLN A 100 -24.81 -16.27 20.25
CA GLN A 100 -23.75 -15.27 20.12
C GLN A 100 -24.18 -14.30 19.03
N LYS A 101 -24.17 -13.01 19.36
CA LYS A 101 -24.29 -11.97 18.35
C LYS A 101 -23.20 -12.19 17.29
N PRO A 102 -23.53 -12.08 16.00
CA PRO A 102 -22.53 -12.20 14.94
C PRO A 102 -21.43 -11.15 15.18
N LEU A 103 -20.18 -11.60 15.19
CA LEU A 103 -19.01 -10.71 15.39
C LEU A 103 -18.83 -9.75 14.23
N VAL A 104 -19.32 -10.11 13.06
CA VAL A 104 -19.25 -9.30 11.83
C VAL A 104 -20.63 -8.82 11.46
N LYS A 105 -20.76 -7.51 11.19
CA LYS A 105 -21.95 -6.86 10.67
C LYS A 105 -21.60 -6.13 9.39
N MET A 106 -22.33 -6.43 8.30
CA MET A 106 -22.23 -5.70 7.04
C MET A 106 -23.23 -4.56 7.03
N GLU A 107 -22.77 -3.37 6.72
CA GLU A 107 -23.56 -2.18 6.43
C GLU A 107 -23.38 -1.83 4.94
N THR A 108 -24.11 -0.84 4.44
CA THR A 108 -24.09 -0.50 3.01
C THR A 108 -22.73 -0.02 2.53
N ASP A 109 -21.99 0.68 3.38
CA ASP A 109 -20.72 1.38 3.08
C ASP A 109 -19.53 0.84 3.87
N LYS A 110 -19.77 0.00 4.87
CA LYS A 110 -18.72 -0.52 5.74
C LYS A 110 -19.06 -1.90 6.28
N MET A 111 -18.01 -2.59 6.68
CA MET A 111 -18.08 -3.80 7.47
C MET A 111 -17.56 -3.52 8.88
N SER A 112 -18.27 -3.95 9.89
CA SER A 112 -17.91 -3.76 11.29
C SER A 112 -17.63 -5.10 11.97
N TYR A 113 -16.49 -5.20 12.64
CA TYR A 113 -16.12 -6.35 13.49
C TYR A 113 -16.23 -5.94 14.96
N ASP A 114 -17.11 -6.61 15.71
CA ASP A 114 -17.32 -6.35 17.15
C ASP A 114 -16.23 -6.99 17.99
N VAL A 115 -15.22 -6.20 18.35
CA VAL A 115 -14.08 -6.65 19.17
C VAL A 115 -14.52 -6.98 20.61
N GLN A 116 -15.50 -6.26 21.15
CA GLN A 116 -15.97 -6.47 22.52
C GLN A 116 -16.68 -7.81 22.69
N ALA A 117 -17.35 -8.29 21.64
CA ALA A 117 -18.04 -9.57 21.65
C ALA A 117 -17.08 -10.76 21.45
N ASP A 118 -15.83 -10.53 21.03
CA ASP A 118 -14.82 -11.56 20.86
C ASP A 118 -14.09 -11.82 22.19
N ASN A 119 -14.14 -13.04 22.67
CA ASN A 119 -13.47 -13.45 23.92
C ASN A 119 -11.95 -13.24 23.88
N ASP A 120 -11.34 -13.35 22.73
CA ASP A 120 -9.90 -13.19 22.56
C ASP A 120 -9.43 -11.73 22.74
N ALA A 121 -10.34 -10.76 22.64
CA ALA A 121 -10.02 -9.34 22.87
C ALA A 121 -9.50 -9.04 24.30
N LYS A 122 -9.74 -9.93 25.26
CA LYS A 122 -9.28 -9.77 26.64
C LYS A 122 -7.77 -9.93 26.80
N THR A 123 -7.14 -10.69 25.93
CA THR A 123 -5.72 -11.09 26.04
C THR A 123 -4.88 -10.68 24.83
N ASN A 124 -5.49 -10.36 23.70
CA ASN A 124 -4.82 -10.06 22.47
C ASN A 124 -4.61 -8.56 22.24
N THR A 125 -3.74 -8.25 21.32
CA THR A 125 -3.53 -6.89 20.82
C THR A 125 -4.51 -6.57 19.69
N VAL A 126 -4.64 -5.29 19.33
CA VAL A 126 -5.44 -4.89 18.16
C VAL A 126 -4.91 -5.52 16.87
N LEU A 127 -3.58 -5.68 16.75
CA LEU A 127 -2.97 -6.33 15.59
C LEU A 127 -3.42 -7.79 15.44
N ASP A 128 -3.53 -8.52 16.57
CA ASP A 128 -4.00 -9.90 16.56
C ASP A 128 -5.49 -9.97 16.17
N MET A 129 -6.29 -9.01 16.63
CA MET A 129 -7.70 -8.94 16.24
C MET A 129 -7.86 -8.62 14.75
N LEU A 130 -6.99 -7.76 14.17
CA LEU A 130 -7.00 -7.47 12.73
C LEU A 130 -6.82 -8.72 11.85
N ARG A 131 -6.13 -9.75 12.34
CA ARG A 131 -6.00 -11.04 11.63
C ARG A 131 -7.33 -11.78 11.47
N LYS A 132 -8.32 -11.44 12.30
CA LYS A 132 -9.67 -12.01 12.28
C LYS A 132 -10.67 -11.17 11.49
N VAL A 133 -10.34 -9.89 11.24
CA VAL A 133 -11.22 -8.96 10.52
C VAL A 133 -11.26 -9.34 9.05
N PRO A 134 -12.43 -9.64 8.47
CA PRO A 134 -12.55 -9.87 7.03
C PRO A 134 -12.04 -8.66 6.24
N MET A 135 -11.53 -8.88 5.02
CA MET A 135 -10.94 -7.86 4.13
C MET A 135 -9.66 -7.21 4.66
N VAL A 136 -9.17 -7.57 5.85
CA VAL A 136 -7.87 -7.19 6.37
C VAL A 136 -6.92 -8.40 6.32
N THR A 137 -5.69 -8.18 5.91
CA THR A 137 -4.65 -9.22 5.95
C THR A 137 -3.46 -8.67 6.72
N VAL A 138 -2.95 -9.46 7.65
CA VAL A 138 -1.70 -9.18 8.37
C VAL A 138 -0.74 -10.31 8.09
N ASP A 139 0.37 -10.02 7.43
CA ASP A 139 1.39 -11.03 7.08
C ASP A 139 2.30 -11.40 8.27
N GLY A 140 3.23 -12.32 8.04
CA GLY A 140 4.19 -12.78 9.05
C GLY A 140 5.20 -11.71 9.48
N GLN A 141 5.28 -10.59 8.79
CA GLN A 141 6.14 -9.44 9.08
C GLN A 141 5.34 -8.27 9.68
N ASP A 142 4.07 -8.53 10.07
CA ASP A 142 3.13 -7.56 10.61
C ASP A 142 2.72 -6.44 9.63
N ASN A 143 2.91 -6.63 8.30
CA ASN A 143 2.39 -5.69 7.32
C ASN A 143 0.89 -5.89 7.18
N ILE A 144 0.16 -4.76 7.18
CA ILE A 144 -1.29 -4.74 7.11
C ILE A 144 -1.71 -4.36 5.68
N THR A 145 -2.67 -5.09 5.12
CA THR A 145 -3.37 -4.69 3.89
C THR A 145 -4.87 -4.66 4.13
N VAL A 146 -5.53 -3.68 3.55
CA VAL A 146 -6.99 -3.49 3.61
C VAL A 146 -7.53 -3.56 2.19
N ASN A 147 -8.54 -4.40 1.94
CA ASN A 147 -9.06 -4.69 0.59
C ASN A 147 -7.97 -5.15 -0.41
N GLY A 148 -6.90 -5.79 0.08
CA GLY A 148 -5.76 -6.18 -0.74
C GLY A 148 -4.76 -5.06 -1.06
N GLN A 149 -5.00 -3.84 -0.55
CA GLN A 149 -4.14 -2.68 -0.75
C GLN A 149 -3.29 -2.40 0.48
N SER A 150 -2.01 -2.10 0.28
CA SER A 150 -1.10 -1.68 1.36
C SER A 150 -1.20 -0.18 1.68
N SER A 151 -1.78 0.61 0.78
CA SER A 151 -2.09 2.03 1.00
C SER A 151 -3.49 2.17 1.58
N PHE A 152 -3.60 2.48 2.86
CA PHE A 152 -4.87 2.71 3.54
C PHE A 152 -4.71 3.79 4.61
N LYS A 153 -5.82 4.43 4.98
CA LYS A 153 -5.87 5.41 6.08
C LYS A 153 -6.48 4.80 7.32
N VAL A 154 -5.98 5.22 8.48
CA VAL A 154 -6.54 4.82 9.77
C VAL A 154 -7.29 6.00 10.38
N TYR A 155 -8.54 5.71 10.72
CA TYR A 155 -9.40 6.61 11.44
C TYR A 155 -9.60 6.10 12.87
N VAL A 156 -9.79 7.01 13.80
CA VAL A 156 -10.17 6.71 15.19
C VAL A 156 -11.45 7.46 15.49
N ASP A 157 -12.49 6.72 15.86
CA ASP A 157 -13.84 7.28 16.08
C ASP A 157 -14.36 8.12 14.90
N GLY A 158 -14.08 7.68 13.68
CA GLY A 158 -14.48 8.33 12.44
C GLY A 158 -13.65 9.55 12.05
N LYS A 159 -12.58 9.88 12.78
CA LYS A 159 -11.68 10.98 12.47
C LYS A 159 -10.35 10.45 11.96
N PRO A 160 -9.77 11.05 10.90
CA PRO A 160 -8.42 10.68 10.46
C PRO A 160 -7.43 10.89 11.62
N ASN A 161 -6.63 9.89 11.87
CA ASN A 161 -5.61 9.95 12.92
C ASN A 161 -4.23 9.74 12.31
N VAL A 162 -3.44 10.80 12.34
CA VAL A 162 -2.11 10.84 11.75
C VAL A 162 -1.15 9.86 12.44
N MET A 163 -1.24 9.73 13.75
CA MET A 163 -0.39 8.81 14.53
C MET A 163 -0.61 7.36 14.07
N PHE A 164 -1.87 6.94 13.96
CA PHE A 164 -2.22 5.58 13.55
C PHE A 164 -1.93 5.30 12.08
N SER A 165 -2.13 6.30 11.22
CA SER A 165 -1.86 6.15 9.77
C SER A 165 -0.37 6.07 9.45
N ALA A 166 0.48 6.68 10.25
CA ALA A 166 1.92 6.74 9.99
C ALA A 166 2.65 5.40 10.21
N ASN A 167 2.25 4.64 11.22
CA ASN A 167 2.81 3.31 11.48
C ASN A 167 1.79 2.40 12.17
N PRO A 168 0.77 1.94 11.43
CA PRO A 168 -0.34 1.19 12.00
C PRO A 168 0.10 -0.11 12.69
N SER A 169 1.04 -0.84 12.13
CA SER A 169 1.50 -2.13 12.66
C SER A 169 2.05 -2.01 14.07
N GLN A 170 2.94 -1.06 14.31
CA GLN A 170 3.58 -0.87 15.62
C GLN A 170 2.57 -0.41 16.67
N ILE A 171 1.66 0.48 16.30
CA ILE A 171 0.65 1.00 17.21
C ILE A 171 -0.35 -0.09 17.57
N PHE A 172 -0.87 -0.83 16.59
CA PHE A 172 -1.81 -1.91 16.86
C PHE A 172 -1.20 -3.09 17.62
N LYS A 173 0.10 -3.33 17.48
CA LYS A 173 0.85 -4.32 18.24
C LYS A 173 1.00 -3.92 19.71
N SER A 174 1.11 -2.63 20.01
CA SER A 174 1.22 -2.11 21.37
C SER A 174 -0.12 -1.86 22.05
N MET A 175 -1.22 -1.87 21.30
CA MET A 175 -2.54 -1.51 21.77
C MET A 175 -3.33 -2.73 22.19
N PRO A 176 -3.82 -2.83 23.46
CA PRO A 176 -4.66 -3.93 23.89
C PRO A 176 -6.02 -3.88 23.17
N ALA A 177 -6.50 -5.03 22.72
CA ALA A 177 -7.77 -5.11 22.00
C ALA A 177 -8.97 -4.68 22.85
N SER A 178 -8.90 -4.81 24.17
CA SER A 178 -9.93 -4.36 25.12
C SER A 178 -10.19 -2.84 25.06
N ALA A 179 -9.24 -2.06 24.56
CA ALA A 179 -9.41 -0.62 24.35
C ALA A 179 -10.29 -0.28 23.13
N VAL A 180 -10.58 -1.25 22.28
CA VAL A 180 -11.35 -1.09 21.05
C VAL A 180 -12.74 -1.70 21.21
N LYS A 181 -13.77 -1.00 20.75
CA LYS A 181 -15.15 -1.47 20.68
C LYS A 181 -15.38 -2.30 19.42
N SER A 182 -15.06 -1.71 18.27
CA SER A 182 -15.19 -2.36 16.98
C SER A 182 -14.11 -1.87 16.00
N ILE A 183 -13.83 -2.69 15.00
CA ILE A 183 -12.97 -2.37 13.86
C ILE A 183 -13.85 -2.34 12.62
N GLU A 184 -13.85 -1.21 11.92
CA GLU A 184 -14.67 -1.03 10.73
C GLU A 184 -13.76 -0.91 9.50
N VAL A 185 -14.10 -1.66 8.45
CA VAL A 185 -13.49 -1.55 7.13
C VAL A 185 -14.47 -0.86 6.22
N VAL A 186 -14.12 0.33 5.73
CA VAL A 186 -14.95 1.05 4.76
C VAL A 186 -14.79 0.40 3.40
N THR A 187 -15.90 -0.17 2.88
CA THR A 187 -15.90 -0.96 1.65
C THR A 187 -16.15 -0.11 0.40
N ASN A 188 -16.74 1.05 0.59
CA ASN A 188 -16.99 2.01 -0.48
C ASN A 188 -16.50 3.40 -0.05
N PRO A 189 -15.19 3.60 0.03
CA PRO A 189 -14.64 4.93 0.23
C PRO A 189 -15.05 5.79 -0.97
N GLY A 190 -15.64 6.97 -0.74
CA GLY A 190 -16.05 7.87 -1.82
C GLY A 190 -14.87 8.36 -2.66
N ALA A 191 -15.15 9.10 -3.74
CA ALA A 191 -14.19 9.60 -4.73
C ALA A 191 -12.94 10.31 -4.14
N LYS A 192 -13.05 10.84 -2.93
CA LYS A 192 -11.96 11.43 -2.16
C LYS A 192 -10.79 10.46 -1.95
N TYR A 193 -11.07 9.22 -1.59
CA TYR A 193 -10.04 8.23 -1.30
C TYR A 193 -9.41 7.68 -2.57
N ASP A 194 -10.17 7.63 -3.68
CA ASP A 194 -9.67 7.27 -5.00
C ASP A 194 -8.68 8.32 -5.51
N ALA A 195 -8.96 9.61 -5.30
CA ALA A 195 -8.09 10.72 -5.71
C ALA A 195 -6.75 10.74 -4.95
N GLU A 196 -6.71 10.24 -3.71
CA GLU A 196 -5.49 10.14 -2.91
C GLU A 196 -4.73 8.81 -3.12
N GLY A 197 -5.21 7.92 -4.01
CA GLY A 197 -4.61 6.60 -4.23
C GLY A 197 -4.70 5.67 -3.02
N VAL A 198 -5.69 5.88 -2.15
CA VAL A 198 -5.91 5.11 -0.92
C VAL A 198 -6.87 3.97 -1.19
N GLY A 199 -6.40 2.73 -1.10
CA GLY A 199 -7.18 1.53 -1.37
C GLY A 199 -8.21 1.15 -0.29
N GLY A 200 -8.27 1.87 0.85
CA GLY A 200 -9.22 1.56 1.91
C GLY A 200 -9.09 2.46 3.13
N VAL A 201 -10.11 2.41 3.98
CA VAL A 201 -10.12 3.08 5.29
C VAL A 201 -10.42 2.07 6.37
N LEU A 202 -9.56 2.05 7.39
CA LEU A 202 -9.72 1.26 8.60
C LEU A 202 -10.11 2.20 9.75
N ASN A 203 -11.34 2.10 10.25
CA ASN A 203 -11.81 2.91 11.36
C ASN A 203 -11.79 2.10 12.66
N ILE A 204 -11.03 2.56 13.63
CA ILE A 204 -10.95 1.97 14.97
C ILE A 204 -11.92 2.72 15.87
N VAL A 205 -13.00 2.09 16.27
CA VAL A 205 -13.95 2.65 17.22
C VAL A 205 -13.48 2.28 18.63
N MET A 206 -13.16 3.31 19.42
CA MET A 206 -12.63 3.11 20.76
C MET A 206 -13.73 2.69 21.75
N ASN A 207 -13.34 1.90 22.74
CA ASN A 207 -14.20 1.58 23.87
C ASN A 207 -14.22 2.77 24.83
N HIS A 208 -15.32 3.50 24.83
CA HIS A 208 -15.55 4.56 25.81
C HIS A 208 -16.30 3.95 26.99
N ALA A 209 -15.62 3.75 28.11
CA ALA A 209 -16.27 3.33 29.34
C ALA A 209 -17.39 4.33 29.68
N ASP A 210 -18.58 3.80 29.80
CA ASP A 210 -19.87 4.43 30.14
C ASP A 210 -19.85 5.94 30.44
N GLY A 211 -20.18 6.72 29.43
CA GLY A 211 -20.88 7.99 29.54
C GLY A 211 -20.10 9.23 29.97
N GLN A 212 -18.90 9.19 30.49
CA GLN A 212 -18.18 10.39 30.97
C GLN A 212 -16.66 10.41 30.82
N GLY A 213 -16.06 9.57 30.04
CA GLY A 213 -14.61 9.62 29.88
C GLY A 213 -14.17 9.34 28.47
N LYS A 214 -13.90 10.38 27.66
CA LYS A 214 -13.00 10.22 26.52
C LYS A 214 -11.72 9.59 27.06
N VAL A 215 -11.38 8.39 26.62
CA VAL A 215 -10.04 7.84 26.86
C VAL A 215 -9.09 8.81 26.19
N LYS A 216 -8.46 9.69 26.96
CA LYS A 216 -7.42 10.57 26.47
C LYS A 216 -6.23 9.67 26.18
N MET A 217 -6.08 9.29 24.93
CA MET A 217 -4.86 8.64 24.47
C MET A 217 -3.74 9.68 24.47
N ASN A 218 -2.82 9.56 25.42
CA ASN A 218 -1.59 10.31 25.43
C ASN A 218 -0.45 9.32 25.34
N GLY A 219 0.44 9.52 24.41
CA GLY A 219 1.58 8.65 24.24
C GLY A 219 2.38 9.01 23.01
N TYR A 220 3.54 8.45 22.91
CA TYR A 220 4.38 8.55 21.73
C TYR A 220 5.03 7.20 21.44
N ASN A 221 5.36 6.99 20.18
CA ASN A 221 6.09 5.83 19.69
C ASN A 221 7.13 6.32 18.70
N GLY A 222 8.30 5.72 18.70
CA GLY A 222 9.34 6.08 17.76
C GLY A 222 10.42 5.03 17.67
N ASN A 223 11.12 5.03 16.56
CA ASN A 223 12.32 4.23 16.36
C ASN A 223 13.38 5.01 15.56
N VAL A 224 14.60 4.57 15.70
CA VAL A 224 15.72 4.98 14.85
C VAL A 224 16.42 3.72 14.40
N SER A 225 16.73 3.65 13.12
CA SER A 225 17.42 2.52 12.50
C SER A 225 18.61 3.00 11.67
N LEU A 226 19.73 2.31 11.81
CA LEU A 226 20.90 2.47 10.96
C LEU A 226 21.30 1.10 10.41
N THR A 227 21.41 1.02 9.10
CA THR A 227 21.86 -0.17 8.39
C THR A 227 23.03 0.20 7.50
N ALA A 228 24.14 -0.54 7.60
CA ALA A 228 25.31 -0.36 6.76
C ALA A 228 25.76 -1.69 6.17
N SER A 229 26.17 -1.65 4.92
CA SER A 229 26.71 -2.80 4.17
C SER A 229 27.74 -2.35 3.16
N SER A 230 28.43 -3.29 2.53
CA SER A 230 29.36 -3.01 1.42
C SER A 230 28.65 -2.38 0.20
N LYS A 231 27.32 -2.50 0.12
CA LYS A 231 26.51 -1.94 -0.98
C LYS A 231 25.80 -0.63 -0.63
N GLY A 232 26.15 -0.02 0.49
CA GLY A 232 25.58 1.26 0.91
C GLY A 232 25.09 1.28 2.35
N TRP A 233 24.39 2.34 2.69
CA TRP A 233 23.86 2.53 4.03
C TRP A 233 22.48 3.19 4.00
N ARG A 234 21.74 2.99 5.07
CA ARG A 234 20.41 3.57 5.28
C ARG A 234 20.27 4.02 6.72
N THR A 235 19.73 5.19 6.92
CA THR A 235 19.24 5.64 8.23
C THR A 235 17.77 5.99 8.12
N SER A 236 17.01 5.66 9.14
CA SER A 236 15.61 6.06 9.24
C SER A 236 15.26 6.40 10.67
N GLY A 237 14.39 7.38 10.83
CA GLY A 237 13.79 7.77 12.09
C GLY A 237 12.28 7.91 11.92
N PHE A 238 11.55 7.47 12.90
CA PHE A 238 10.11 7.59 12.97
C PHE A 238 9.72 8.05 14.37
N LEU A 239 8.84 9.02 14.44
CA LEU A 239 8.20 9.48 15.67
C LEU A 239 6.71 9.71 15.41
N SER A 240 5.85 9.18 16.25
CA SER A 240 4.44 9.54 16.26
C SER A 240 3.93 9.66 17.68
N GLY A 241 2.87 10.46 17.85
CA GLY A 241 2.29 10.62 19.18
C GLY A 241 0.97 11.35 19.16
N GLN A 242 0.33 11.29 20.33
CA GLN A 242 -0.85 12.07 20.64
C GLN A 242 -0.70 12.69 22.02
N GLN A 243 -1.00 13.96 22.13
CA GLN A 243 -1.05 14.71 23.37
C GLN A 243 -2.35 15.52 23.44
N GLY A 244 -3.32 15.00 24.16
CA GLY A 244 -4.65 15.61 24.23
C GLY A 244 -5.33 15.65 22.86
N LYS A 245 -5.51 16.86 22.34
CA LYS A 245 -6.14 17.13 21.04
C LYS A 245 -5.18 17.12 19.85
N LEU A 246 -3.87 17.12 20.11
CA LEU A 246 -2.82 17.15 19.10
C LEU A 246 -2.36 15.73 18.77
N THR A 247 -2.39 15.37 17.50
CA THR A 247 -1.72 14.18 16.94
C THR A 247 -0.59 14.63 16.04
N TYR A 248 0.52 13.91 16.04
CA TYR A 248 1.67 14.24 15.21
C TYR A 248 2.39 12.99 14.75
N SER A 249 3.01 13.07 13.59
CA SER A 249 3.98 12.09 13.12
C SER A 249 5.09 12.74 12.32
N ALA A 250 6.26 12.15 12.37
CA ALA A 250 7.41 12.51 11.56
C ALA A 250 8.13 11.25 11.10
N ASN A 251 8.46 11.19 9.83
CA ASN A 251 9.28 10.15 9.22
C ASN A 251 10.47 10.80 8.54
N VAL A 252 11.64 10.27 8.78
CA VAL A 252 12.87 10.69 8.11
C VAL A 252 13.58 9.43 7.63
N MET A 253 13.88 9.36 6.35
CA MET A 253 14.66 8.28 5.77
C MET A 253 15.66 8.83 4.76
N TYR A 254 16.89 8.38 4.89
CA TYR A 254 17.92 8.57 3.90
C TYR A 254 18.62 7.24 3.64
N SER A 255 18.84 6.92 2.38
CA SER A 255 19.66 5.78 1.98
C SER A 255 20.56 6.15 0.81
N LYS A 256 21.73 5.53 0.76
CA LYS A 256 22.64 5.61 -0.37
C LYS A 256 23.05 4.20 -0.76
N ALA A 257 22.55 3.74 -1.90
CA ALA A 257 22.99 2.48 -2.48
C ALA A 257 24.19 2.72 -3.41
N LEU A 258 25.12 1.76 -3.40
CA LEU A 258 26.33 1.74 -4.21
C LEU A 258 26.35 0.43 -4.99
N ILE A 259 26.38 0.51 -6.29
CA ILE A 259 26.52 -0.63 -7.19
C ILE A 259 27.82 -0.41 -7.98
N ASN A 260 28.82 -1.18 -7.64
CA ASN A 260 30.15 -1.07 -8.25
C ASN A 260 30.42 -2.27 -9.14
N GLY A 261 31.18 -2.08 -10.21
CA GLY A 261 31.63 -3.13 -11.09
C GLY A 261 30.53 -3.74 -11.96
N THR A 262 29.51 -2.94 -12.32
CA THR A 262 28.52 -3.37 -13.31
C THR A 262 29.20 -3.38 -14.69
N VAL A 263 29.31 -4.57 -15.29
CA VAL A 263 29.86 -4.74 -16.62
C VAL A 263 28.71 -4.81 -17.64
N THR A 264 28.79 -3.97 -18.66
CA THR A 264 27.90 -3.99 -19.83
C THR A 264 28.70 -4.33 -21.07
N GLU A 265 28.32 -5.41 -21.73
CA GLU A 265 28.90 -5.84 -23.00
C GLU A 265 27.83 -5.87 -24.07
N ILE A 266 28.09 -5.18 -25.20
CA ILE A 266 27.21 -5.19 -26.37
C ILE A 266 28.03 -5.58 -27.57
N ASN A 267 27.73 -6.71 -28.19
CA ASN A 267 28.34 -7.17 -29.42
C ASN A 267 27.29 -7.11 -30.54
N ARG A 268 27.52 -6.32 -31.56
CA ARG A 268 26.62 -6.14 -32.70
C ARG A 268 27.34 -6.46 -33.98
N THR A 269 26.75 -7.33 -34.79
CA THR A 269 27.20 -7.60 -36.17
C THR A 269 26.14 -7.16 -37.14
N SER A 270 26.50 -6.39 -38.13
CA SER A 270 25.63 -5.87 -39.20
C SER A 270 25.73 -6.74 -40.47
N ALA A 271 24.74 -6.63 -41.35
CA ALA A 271 24.70 -7.43 -42.60
C ALA A 271 25.85 -7.14 -43.57
N ASP A 272 26.48 -5.99 -43.47
CA ASP A 272 27.67 -5.59 -44.24
C ASP A 272 28.98 -6.17 -43.70
N GLY A 273 28.92 -7.02 -42.70
CA GLY A 273 30.08 -7.61 -42.05
C GLY A 273 30.78 -6.70 -41.04
N SER A 274 30.23 -5.51 -40.75
CA SER A 274 30.77 -4.67 -39.68
C SER A 274 30.38 -5.19 -38.32
N ARG A 275 31.29 -5.06 -37.35
CA ARG A 275 31.14 -5.47 -35.96
C ARG A 275 31.41 -4.28 -35.04
N MET A 276 30.55 -4.08 -34.06
CA MET A 276 30.73 -3.16 -32.94
C MET A 276 30.79 -3.95 -31.66
N ASP A 277 31.85 -3.79 -30.91
CA ASP A 277 32.02 -4.31 -29.57
C ASP A 277 32.07 -3.13 -28.61
N TYR A 278 31.14 -3.10 -27.67
CA TYR A 278 31.06 -2.12 -26.59
C TYR A 278 31.25 -2.80 -25.26
N TRP A 279 32.14 -2.24 -24.45
CA TRP A 279 32.40 -2.70 -23.10
C TRP A 279 32.44 -1.52 -22.15
N GLN A 280 31.79 -1.64 -21.00
CA GLN A 280 31.77 -0.63 -19.95
C GLN A 280 31.80 -1.30 -18.58
N GLU A 281 32.66 -0.83 -17.71
CA GLU A 281 32.53 -1.02 -16.27
C GLU A 281 32.00 0.28 -15.68
N GLY A 282 30.92 0.17 -14.91
CA GLY A 282 30.19 1.32 -14.37
C GLY A 282 30.06 1.26 -12.84
N HIS A 283 29.92 2.44 -12.27
CA HIS A 283 29.61 2.67 -10.87
C HIS A 283 28.31 3.45 -10.76
N THR A 284 27.35 2.90 -10.02
CA THR A 284 26.05 3.54 -9.82
C THR A 284 25.90 3.94 -8.36
N ARG A 285 25.53 5.19 -8.12
CA ARG A 285 25.19 5.73 -6.82
C ARG A 285 23.74 6.14 -6.81
N ILE A 286 22.99 5.66 -5.82
CA ILE A 286 21.55 5.90 -5.72
C ILE A 286 21.24 6.47 -4.33
N PRO A 287 21.39 7.79 -4.12
CA PRO A 287 20.84 8.43 -2.94
C PRO A 287 19.31 8.50 -3.05
N PHE A 288 18.65 8.20 -1.95
CA PHE A 288 17.20 8.30 -1.81
C PHE A 288 16.87 8.90 -0.46
N THR A 289 15.97 9.88 -0.45
CA THR A 289 15.43 10.46 0.78
C THR A 289 13.91 10.49 0.73
N MET A 290 13.29 10.22 1.87
CA MET A 290 11.86 10.35 2.06
C MET A 290 11.60 10.87 3.46
N ASN A 291 11.01 12.07 3.54
CA ASN A 291 10.71 12.74 4.78
C ASN A 291 9.27 13.19 4.78
N SER A 292 8.59 13.05 5.90
CA SER A 292 7.23 13.56 6.06
C SER A 292 6.98 14.02 7.49
N ILE A 293 6.18 15.06 7.62
CA ILE A 293 5.65 15.54 8.89
C ILE A 293 4.16 15.70 8.71
N SER A 294 3.38 15.21 9.67
CA SER A 294 1.93 15.36 9.67
C SER A 294 1.46 15.76 11.06
N LEU A 295 0.50 16.65 11.11
CA LEU A 295 -0.12 17.18 12.31
C LEU A 295 -1.63 17.07 12.19
N GLY A 296 -2.29 16.69 13.26
CA GLY A 296 -3.75 16.71 13.38
C GLY A 296 -4.14 17.38 14.69
N TYR A 297 -5.15 18.24 14.64
CA TYR A 297 -5.65 18.92 15.82
C TYR A 297 -7.18 18.87 15.90
N GLU A 298 -7.69 18.37 17.02
CA GLU A 298 -9.11 18.33 17.32
C GLU A 298 -9.56 19.69 17.85
N LEU A 299 -10.20 20.50 16.98
CA LEU A 299 -10.71 21.82 17.35
C LEU A 299 -11.79 21.69 18.45
N ASP A 300 -12.77 20.81 18.18
CA ASP A 300 -13.84 20.45 19.10
C ASP A 300 -14.26 18.97 18.87
N SER A 301 -15.31 18.50 19.56
CA SER A 301 -15.80 17.11 19.43
C SER A 301 -16.32 16.77 18.02
N MET A 302 -16.62 17.79 17.19
CA MET A 302 -17.27 17.66 15.89
C MET A 302 -16.38 18.14 14.74
N SER A 303 -15.19 18.70 15.01
CA SER A 303 -14.31 19.21 13.97
C SER A 303 -12.84 18.96 14.27
N ASN A 304 -12.09 18.73 13.22
CA ASN A 304 -10.63 18.57 13.23
C ASN A 304 -10.00 19.25 12.03
N ILE A 305 -8.74 19.62 12.18
CA ILE A 305 -7.88 20.10 11.12
C ILE A 305 -6.64 19.23 11.07
N GLY A 306 -6.19 18.91 9.87
CA GLY A 306 -4.95 18.21 9.59
C GLY A 306 -4.06 19.01 8.66
N ALA A 307 -2.77 18.84 8.79
CA ALA A 307 -1.79 19.36 7.84
C ALA A 307 -0.66 18.36 7.68
N SER A 308 -0.16 18.22 6.45
CA SER A 308 1.01 17.39 6.18
C SER A 308 1.96 18.03 5.19
N VAL A 309 3.23 17.72 5.32
CA VAL A 309 4.26 18.05 4.33
C VAL A 309 5.13 16.81 4.10
N GLY A 310 5.51 16.59 2.84
CA GLY A 310 6.35 15.49 2.44
C GLY A 310 7.40 15.90 1.41
N LEU A 311 8.57 15.29 1.50
CA LEU A 311 9.66 15.43 0.56
C LEU A 311 10.18 14.04 0.22
N THR A 312 10.17 13.71 -1.06
CA THR A 312 10.83 12.52 -1.59
C THR A 312 11.82 12.94 -2.65
N SER A 313 13.04 12.48 -2.58
CA SER A 313 14.03 12.71 -3.62
C SER A 313 14.77 11.41 -3.92
N PHE A 314 14.88 11.12 -5.20
CA PHE A 314 15.62 10.00 -5.75
C PHE A 314 16.58 10.53 -6.80
N SER A 315 17.86 10.18 -6.67
CA SER A 315 18.83 10.42 -7.72
C SER A 315 19.51 9.10 -8.09
N MET A 316 19.85 8.95 -9.36
CA MET A 316 20.67 7.86 -9.86
C MET A 316 21.80 8.45 -10.69
N LYS A 317 23.01 8.31 -10.18
CA LYS A 317 24.21 8.75 -10.88
C LYS A 317 25.01 7.53 -11.32
N ASN A 318 25.20 7.43 -12.63
CA ASN A 318 26.05 6.43 -13.26
C ASN A 318 27.30 7.07 -13.79
N ASP A 319 28.45 6.59 -13.38
CA ASP A 319 29.77 6.97 -13.89
C ASP A 319 30.38 5.74 -14.56
N GLY A 320 31.00 5.89 -15.74
CA GLY A 320 31.67 4.82 -16.42
C GLY A 320 32.62 5.30 -17.49
N HIS A 321 33.50 4.41 -17.90
CA HIS A 321 34.46 4.66 -18.99
C HIS A 321 34.27 3.59 -20.10
N PRO A 322 33.25 3.74 -20.96
CA PRO A 322 33.01 2.80 -22.04
C PRO A 322 34.11 2.83 -23.10
N LEU A 323 34.47 1.64 -23.57
CA LEU A 323 35.32 1.40 -24.70
C LEU A 323 34.49 0.82 -25.84
N THR A 324 34.56 1.47 -27.01
CA THR A 324 33.86 1.01 -28.22
C THR A 324 34.89 0.67 -29.31
N ARG A 325 34.73 -0.49 -29.92
CA ARG A 325 35.55 -0.95 -31.06
C ARG A 325 34.66 -1.25 -32.23
N PHE A 326 35.07 -0.75 -33.40
CA PHE A 326 34.51 -1.09 -34.71
C PHE A 326 35.53 -1.88 -35.53
N SER A 327 35.07 -2.94 -36.22
CA SER A 327 35.91 -3.76 -37.09
C SER A 327 35.07 -4.41 -38.18
N GLY A 328 35.71 -4.90 -39.24
CA GLY A 328 35.05 -5.56 -40.37
C GLY A 328 34.29 -4.61 -41.29
N GLY A 329 33.71 -5.11 -42.35
CA GLY A 329 32.98 -4.31 -43.34
C GLY A 329 33.77 -3.08 -43.82
N PRO A 330 33.13 -1.87 -43.79
CA PRO A 330 33.76 -0.63 -44.21
C PRO A 330 34.92 -0.18 -43.31
N TYR A 331 35.05 -0.73 -42.10
CA TYR A 331 36.09 -0.37 -41.14
C TYR A 331 37.37 -1.21 -41.26
N GLY A 332 37.37 -2.23 -42.14
CA GLY A 332 38.49 -3.13 -42.32
C GLY A 332 38.76 -4.06 -41.15
N ALA A 333 39.69 -5.03 -41.31
CA ALA A 333 40.00 -6.02 -40.28
C ALA A 333 40.65 -5.39 -39.03
N ALA A 334 41.47 -4.35 -39.19
CA ALA A 334 42.13 -3.67 -38.05
C ALA A 334 41.12 -2.84 -37.22
N GLY A 335 40.16 -2.21 -37.92
CA GLY A 335 39.16 -1.36 -37.27
C GLY A 335 39.76 -0.16 -36.54
N PHE A 336 38.97 0.39 -35.64
CA PHE A 336 39.38 1.42 -34.70
C PHE A 336 38.65 1.27 -33.35
N SER A 337 39.19 1.87 -32.30
CA SER A 337 38.54 1.95 -31.00
C SER A 337 38.68 3.34 -30.42
N TYR A 338 37.72 3.70 -29.59
CA TYR A 338 37.75 4.90 -28.79
C TYR A 338 37.10 4.68 -27.41
N GLY A 339 37.55 5.45 -26.44
CA GLY A 339 36.97 5.50 -25.12
C GLY A 339 36.29 6.85 -24.86
N ASN A 340 35.51 6.93 -23.83
CA ASN A 340 34.97 8.18 -23.33
C ASN A 340 34.64 8.08 -21.84
N GLU A 341 34.70 9.19 -21.12
CA GLU A 341 34.05 9.31 -19.82
C GLU A 341 32.57 9.56 -20.02
N MET A 342 31.74 8.81 -19.32
CA MET A 342 30.30 8.99 -19.33
C MET A 342 29.78 9.16 -17.92
N THR A 343 29.05 10.25 -17.70
CA THR A 343 28.29 10.49 -16.47
C THR A 343 26.84 10.74 -16.84
N MET A 344 25.93 10.00 -16.21
CA MET A 344 24.50 10.23 -16.31
C MET A 344 23.95 10.42 -14.90
N GLU A 345 23.26 11.53 -14.68
CA GLU A 345 22.60 11.80 -13.42
C GLU A 345 21.12 12.13 -13.65
N ASN A 346 20.25 11.34 -13.05
CA ASN A 346 18.81 11.55 -13.10
C ASN A 346 18.35 11.84 -11.67
N THR A 347 17.82 13.01 -11.41
CA THR A 347 17.29 13.42 -10.13
C THR A 347 15.80 13.73 -10.26
N ASN A 348 14.99 13.07 -9.42
CA ASN A 348 13.56 13.33 -9.31
C ASN A 348 13.26 13.69 -7.86
N THR A 349 12.66 14.84 -7.66
CA THR A 349 12.25 15.31 -6.34
C THR A 349 10.75 15.57 -6.36
N SER A 350 10.06 15.19 -5.31
CA SER A 350 8.65 15.50 -5.11
C SER A 350 8.48 16.15 -3.74
N PHE A 351 7.87 17.30 -3.73
CA PHE A 351 7.43 17.97 -2.52
C PHE A 351 5.91 18.07 -2.55
N ASN A 352 5.26 17.64 -1.49
CA ASN A 352 3.82 17.71 -1.32
C ASN A 352 3.45 18.34 0.01
N GLY A 353 2.33 19.05 0.04
CA GLY A 353 1.75 19.58 1.26
C GLY A 353 0.23 19.50 1.19
N SER A 354 -0.42 19.17 2.30
CA SER A 354 -1.87 19.17 2.39
C SER A 354 -2.37 19.89 3.65
N VAL A 355 -3.58 20.41 3.54
CA VAL A 355 -4.37 20.90 4.67
C VAL A 355 -5.79 20.37 4.50
N ASP A 356 -6.29 19.73 5.55
CA ASP A 356 -7.60 19.10 5.57
C ASP A 356 -8.41 19.67 6.76
N TYR A 357 -9.68 19.99 6.52
CA TYR A 357 -10.64 20.36 7.54
C TYR A 357 -11.86 19.46 7.46
N GLN A 358 -12.27 18.87 8.59
CA GLN A 358 -13.46 18.02 8.67
C GLN A 358 -14.42 18.57 9.74
N ARG A 359 -15.71 18.65 9.39
CA ARG A 359 -16.82 19.01 10.28
C ARG A 359 -17.89 17.94 10.25
N PHE A 360 -18.29 17.44 11.42
CA PHE A 360 -19.46 16.60 11.60
C PHE A 360 -20.66 17.48 12.02
N PHE A 361 -21.85 17.15 11.52
CA PHE A 361 -23.07 17.91 11.78
C PHE A 361 -24.04 17.21 12.75
N ASN A 362 -23.76 15.94 13.09
CA ASN A 362 -24.54 15.17 14.04
C ASN A 362 -23.63 14.37 14.99
N ILE A 363 -24.18 14.03 16.16
CA ILE A 363 -23.45 13.28 17.21
C ILE A 363 -23.04 11.88 16.74
N GLU A 364 -23.85 11.26 15.87
CA GLU A 364 -23.61 9.96 15.28
C GLU A 364 -22.52 9.98 14.21
N ARG A 365 -22.03 11.18 13.81
CA ARG A 365 -20.98 11.41 12.80
C ARG A 365 -21.28 10.79 11.44
N THR A 366 -22.56 10.65 11.12
CA THR A 366 -23.04 10.16 9.81
C THR A 366 -23.19 11.28 8.78
N SER A 367 -23.22 12.55 9.23
CA SER A 367 -23.25 13.73 8.35
C SER A 367 -21.97 14.53 8.53
N SER A 368 -21.23 14.78 7.46
CA SER A 368 -19.95 15.49 7.51
C SER A 368 -19.65 16.29 6.24
N LEU A 369 -18.89 17.35 6.42
CA LEU A 369 -18.21 18.09 5.35
C LEU A 369 -16.71 17.95 5.55
N MET A 370 -15.99 17.66 4.47
CA MET A 370 -14.55 17.69 4.42
C MET A 370 -14.09 18.65 3.33
N LEU A 371 -13.15 19.49 3.67
CA LEU A 371 -12.46 20.41 2.76
C LEU A 371 -10.99 20.04 2.76
N SER A 372 -10.42 19.83 1.59
CA SER A 372 -9.02 19.44 1.42
C SER A 372 -8.35 20.34 0.39
N TYR A 373 -7.12 20.74 0.69
CA TYR A 373 -6.23 21.38 -0.26
C TYR A 373 -4.93 20.59 -0.32
N LEU A 374 -4.51 20.21 -1.52
CA LEU A 374 -3.25 19.52 -1.79
C LEU A 374 -2.42 20.36 -2.75
N PHE A 375 -1.15 20.49 -2.43
CA PHE A 375 -0.12 21.06 -3.28
C PHE A 375 0.95 20.02 -3.54
N THR A 376 1.34 19.85 -4.80
CA THR A 376 2.46 18.98 -5.20
C THR A 376 3.34 19.69 -6.22
N THR A 377 4.65 19.60 -6.06
CA THR A 377 5.60 20.02 -7.08
C THR A 377 6.66 18.96 -7.25
N SER A 378 6.96 18.65 -8.52
CA SER A 378 7.84 17.52 -8.89
C SER A 378 8.90 18.00 -9.90
N PRO A 379 9.97 18.69 -9.41
CA PRO A 379 11.13 18.96 -10.26
C PRO A 379 11.88 17.68 -10.61
N ALA A 380 12.28 17.55 -11.85
CA ALA A 380 13.14 16.50 -12.35
C ALA A 380 14.28 17.10 -13.17
N GLU A 381 15.49 16.59 -12.96
CA GLU A 381 16.70 17.00 -13.66
C GLU A 381 17.40 15.77 -14.24
N ASN A 382 17.80 15.87 -15.48
CA ASN A 382 18.50 14.81 -16.19
C ASN A 382 19.73 15.41 -16.85
N ASP A 383 20.90 15.08 -16.31
CA ASP A 383 22.20 15.49 -16.80
C ASP A 383 22.91 14.32 -17.45
N ASN A 384 23.38 14.54 -18.66
CA ASN A 384 24.14 13.56 -19.41
C ASN A 384 25.40 14.23 -19.97
N ARG A 385 26.53 13.71 -19.57
CA ARG A 385 27.84 14.18 -20.00
C ARG A 385 28.63 13.02 -20.61
N ARG A 386 29.16 13.25 -21.80
CA ARG A 386 30.08 12.33 -22.46
C ARG A 386 31.27 13.14 -22.99
N VAL A 387 32.46 12.77 -22.58
CA VAL A 387 33.71 13.42 -22.97
C VAL A 387 34.61 12.34 -23.57
N TYR A 388 34.99 12.49 -24.81
CA TYR A 388 35.82 11.50 -25.49
C TYR A 388 37.28 11.62 -25.06
N ASP A 389 37.94 10.46 -24.93
CA ASP A 389 39.38 10.39 -24.83
C ASP A 389 40.04 10.98 -26.07
N PRO A 390 41.36 11.27 -26.05
CA PRO A 390 42.06 11.67 -27.27
C PRO A 390 41.79 10.71 -28.42
N ILE A 391 41.14 11.22 -29.47
CA ILE A 391 40.64 10.42 -30.59
C ILE A 391 41.79 9.94 -31.46
N PRO A 392 42.03 8.64 -31.65
CA PRO A 392 43.03 8.11 -32.56
C PRO A 392 42.82 8.57 -33.98
N GLY A 393 43.90 8.86 -34.70
CA GLY A 393 43.82 9.39 -36.07
C GLY A 393 43.21 8.44 -37.14
N ASN A 394 43.01 7.18 -36.79
CA ASN A 394 42.31 6.18 -37.63
C ASN A 394 40.78 6.12 -37.38
N VAL A 395 40.24 6.91 -36.48
CA VAL A 395 38.79 7.02 -36.25
C VAL A 395 38.16 7.81 -37.42
N THR A 396 37.28 7.14 -38.13
CA THR A 396 36.63 7.70 -39.33
C THR A 396 35.24 8.29 -39.11
N ILE A 397 34.71 8.15 -37.91
CA ILE A 397 33.40 8.71 -37.50
C ILE A 397 33.61 10.04 -36.75
N PRO A 398 32.74 11.04 -36.95
CA PRO A 398 32.82 12.30 -36.22
C PRO A 398 32.38 12.06 -34.76
N LEU A 399 33.29 12.29 -33.80
CA LEU A 399 33.04 12.20 -32.38
C LEU A 399 33.15 13.61 -31.76
N HIS A 400 32.15 14.00 -31.00
CA HIS A 400 32.09 15.27 -30.31
C HIS A 400 31.63 15.05 -28.88
N ASP A 401 32.20 15.79 -27.95
CA ASP A 401 31.74 15.82 -26.58
C ASP A 401 30.27 16.22 -26.53
N LEU A 402 29.53 15.55 -25.66
CA LEU A 402 28.10 15.77 -25.50
C LEU A 402 27.81 16.22 -24.06
N TYR A 403 27.10 17.31 -23.95
CA TYR A 403 26.54 17.83 -22.73
C TYR A 403 25.04 18.05 -22.94
N SER A 404 24.22 17.39 -22.13
CA SER A 404 22.78 17.54 -22.20
C SER A 404 22.23 17.71 -20.80
N GLU A 405 21.51 18.79 -20.57
CA GLU A 405 20.77 19.06 -19.36
C GLU A 405 19.30 19.24 -19.69
N ALA A 406 18.44 18.51 -19.01
CA ALA A 406 16.99 18.65 -19.13
C ALA A 406 16.39 18.86 -17.75
N LYS A 407 15.66 19.96 -17.59
CA LYS A 407 14.94 20.29 -16.36
C LYS A 407 13.45 20.34 -16.62
N THR A 408 12.71 19.62 -15.81
CA THR A 408 11.25 19.60 -15.87
C THR A 408 10.69 19.93 -14.48
N ARG A 409 9.61 20.66 -14.42
CA ARG A 409 8.91 20.95 -13.17
C ARG A 409 7.41 20.87 -13.40
N GLY A 410 6.78 19.94 -12.69
CA GLY A 410 5.33 19.87 -12.54
C GLY A 410 4.91 20.59 -11.26
N THR A 411 3.78 21.28 -11.29
CA THR A 411 3.15 21.84 -10.09
C THR A 411 1.65 21.61 -10.21
N GLU A 412 1.07 21.07 -9.16
CA GLU A 412 -0.34 20.72 -9.10
C GLU A 412 -0.96 21.30 -7.81
N HIS A 413 -2.16 21.83 -7.94
CA HIS A 413 -2.99 22.32 -6.85
C HIS A 413 -4.34 21.65 -6.95
N THR A 414 -4.73 20.92 -5.92
CA THR A 414 -6.03 20.25 -5.84
C THR A 414 -6.83 20.84 -4.68
N VAL A 415 -8.04 21.28 -4.96
CA VAL A 415 -9.02 21.68 -3.95
C VAL A 415 -10.20 20.73 -4.05
N GLN A 416 -10.61 20.17 -2.93
CA GLN A 416 -11.71 19.21 -2.86
C GLN A 416 -12.65 19.56 -1.72
N ALA A 417 -13.95 19.35 -1.94
CA ALA A 417 -14.99 19.46 -0.94
C ALA A 417 -15.91 18.24 -1.03
N ASP A 418 -16.01 17.47 0.05
CA ASP A 418 -16.85 16.27 0.13
C ASP A 418 -17.91 16.45 1.22
N PHE A 419 -19.16 16.25 0.87
CA PHE A 419 -20.29 16.29 1.77
C PHE A 419 -21.00 14.93 1.81
N THR A 420 -21.19 14.41 3.01
CA THR A 420 -21.90 13.15 3.25
C THR A 420 -23.04 13.39 4.22
N THR A 421 -24.24 12.89 3.93
CA THR A 421 -25.37 12.95 4.85
C THR A 421 -26.38 11.82 4.59
N PRO A 422 -26.97 11.22 5.65
CA PRO A 422 -28.05 10.27 5.49
C PRO A 422 -29.32 10.98 5.00
N LEU A 423 -30.00 10.41 4.01
CA LEU A 423 -31.28 10.88 3.45
C LEU A 423 -32.52 10.15 4.01
N GLY A 424 -32.32 9.16 4.91
CA GLY A 424 -33.38 8.33 5.47
C GLY A 424 -32.91 6.91 5.75
N LYS A 425 -33.84 5.98 5.96
CA LYS A 425 -33.50 4.59 6.29
C LYS A 425 -32.74 3.91 5.14
N GLY A 426 -31.42 3.72 5.33
CA GLY A 426 -30.56 2.99 4.41
C GLY A 426 -30.10 3.77 3.17
N GLN A 427 -30.33 5.08 3.09
CA GLN A 427 -29.86 5.94 2.00
C GLN A 427 -28.85 6.97 2.51
N THR A 428 -27.77 7.16 1.78
CA THR A 428 -26.74 8.17 2.05
C THR A 428 -26.48 8.98 0.79
N LEU A 429 -26.48 10.29 0.92
CA LEU A 429 -26.04 11.22 -0.11
C LEU A 429 -24.55 11.49 0.08
N ASN A 430 -23.77 11.24 -0.95
CA ASN A 430 -22.37 11.65 -1.06
C ASN A 430 -22.28 12.62 -2.26
N ALA A 431 -21.73 13.81 -2.01
CA ALA A 431 -21.48 14.83 -3.02
C ALA A 431 -20.06 15.39 -2.84
N GLY A 432 -19.32 15.49 -3.93
CA GLY A 432 -17.97 16.02 -3.94
C GLY A 432 -17.58 16.58 -5.31
#